data_20494dabc36018a4f122a6590a8e8bab
#
_entry.id   20494dabc36018a4f122a6590a8e8bab
#
_cell.length_a   1.000
_cell.length_b   1.000
_cell.length_c   1.000
_cell.angle_alpha   90.00
_cell.angle_beta   90.00
_cell.angle_gamma   90.00
#
_symmetry.space_group_name_H-M   'P 1'
#
loop_
_entity.id
_entity.type
_entity.pdbx_description
1 polymer ?
#
loop_
_entity_poly.entity_id
_entity_poly.type
_entity_poly.pdbx_seq_one_letter_code
_entity_poly.pdbx_strand_id
1 'polypeptide(L)'
;MPAPAPLSSALRNIVKEGRFQLVTSVRGLPLGVRDELRTLFGTSTLDIAEIGADFHVTNEIVVNSDLPNRRLNAAACTIEYCLVYYERGGAAHTWHVALFHWTPEATRFEWGGTAPGGLKTIEDVRKAVLSGLVRGPATGW
;
A
#
# COMPACT_ATOMS: atom_id res chain seq x y z
N MET A 1 11.04 7.21 -20.49
CA MET A 1 10.12 6.84 -19.39
C MET A 1 9.12 7.95 -19.15
N PRO A 2 7.83 7.63 -19.08
CA PRO A 2 6.87 8.65 -18.71
C PRO A 2 7.17 9.15 -17.28
N ALA A 3 6.96 10.42 -17.06
CA ALA A 3 7.07 10.98 -15.71
C ALA A 3 6.02 10.34 -14.79
N PRO A 4 6.31 10.17 -13.50
CA PRO A 4 5.32 9.69 -12.56
C PRO A 4 4.08 10.58 -12.60
N ALA A 5 2.89 9.98 -12.52
CA ALA A 5 1.66 10.73 -12.47
C ALA A 5 1.64 11.58 -11.19
N PRO A 6 1.45 12.89 -11.29
CA PRO A 6 1.40 13.73 -10.10
C PRO A 6 0.16 13.44 -9.28
N LEU A 7 0.27 13.59 -7.98
CA LEU A 7 -0.88 13.53 -7.08
C LEU A 7 -1.79 14.73 -7.39
N SER A 8 -3.05 14.45 -7.73
CA SER A 8 -4.01 15.51 -8.03
C SER A 8 -4.26 16.40 -6.81
N SER A 9 -4.69 17.63 -7.04
CA SER A 9 -5.04 18.54 -5.94
C SER A 9 -6.13 17.97 -5.04
N ALA A 10 -7.10 17.28 -5.62
CA ALA A 10 -8.19 16.67 -4.85
C ALA A 10 -7.68 15.56 -3.95
N LEU A 11 -6.86 14.64 -4.48
CA LEU A 11 -6.27 13.55 -3.69
C LEU A 11 -5.28 14.07 -2.66
N ARG A 12 -4.49 15.09 -3.01
CA ARG A 12 -3.59 15.74 -2.09
C ARG A 12 -4.34 16.30 -0.87
N ASN A 13 -5.47 16.94 -1.11
CA ASN A 13 -6.30 17.49 -0.03
C ASN A 13 -6.84 16.38 0.87
N ILE A 14 -7.23 15.24 0.29
CA ILE A 14 -7.70 14.08 1.06
C ILE A 14 -6.58 13.55 1.97
N VAL A 15 -5.39 13.38 1.44
CA VAL A 15 -4.24 12.90 2.23
C VAL A 15 -3.88 13.89 3.34
N LYS A 16 -3.98 15.19 3.06
CA LYS A 16 -3.64 16.25 4.02
C LYS A 16 -4.70 16.42 5.11
N GLU A 17 -5.98 16.49 4.73
CA GLU A 17 -7.07 16.88 5.63
C GLU A 17 -7.94 15.71 6.07
N GLY A 18 -7.83 14.55 5.43
CA GLY A 18 -8.69 13.41 5.72
C GLY A 18 -8.55 12.93 7.15
N ARG A 19 -9.68 12.53 7.73
CA ARG A 19 -9.71 11.93 9.07
C ARG A 19 -9.46 10.44 8.96
N PHE A 20 -8.18 10.08 8.90
CA PHE A 20 -7.76 8.70 8.79
C PHE A 20 -7.78 8.01 10.14
N GLN A 21 -8.47 6.86 10.19
CA GLN A 21 -8.46 5.97 11.35
C GLN A 21 -7.56 4.77 11.03
N LEU A 22 -6.73 4.38 11.99
CA LEU A 22 -5.80 3.28 11.80
C LEU A 22 -6.52 1.97 11.53
N VAL A 23 -5.99 1.23 10.56
CA VAL A 23 -6.35 -0.15 10.28
C VAL A 23 -5.11 -0.97 10.56
N THR A 24 -5.17 -1.83 11.57
CA THR A 24 -4.00 -2.52 12.11
C THR A 24 -3.82 -3.94 11.57
N SER A 25 -4.69 -4.36 10.66
CA SER A 25 -4.60 -5.68 10.05
C SER A 25 -5.09 -5.67 8.62
N VAL A 26 -4.63 -6.62 7.82
CA VAL A 26 -5.13 -6.83 6.47
C VAL A 26 -6.64 -7.11 6.49
N ARG A 27 -7.09 -7.91 7.47
CA ARG A 27 -8.51 -8.23 7.62
C ARG A 27 -9.37 -7.02 7.99
N GLY A 28 -8.78 -6.00 8.59
CA GLY A 28 -9.47 -4.76 8.93
C GLY A 28 -9.72 -3.84 7.74
N LEU A 29 -9.03 -4.08 6.61
CA LEU A 29 -9.29 -3.34 5.39
C LEU A 29 -10.65 -3.74 4.80
N PRO A 30 -11.38 -2.79 4.19
CA PRO A 30 -12.61 -3.14 3.48
C PRO A 30 -12.36 -4.24 2.43
N LEU A 31 -13.33 -5.11 2.22
CA LEU A 31 -13.20 -6.22 1.27
C LEU A 31 -12.82 -5.72 -0.13
N GLY A 32 -13.44 -4.62 -0.58
CA GLY A 32 -13.12 -4.04 -1.88
C GLY A 32 -11.67 -3.58 -1.99
N VAL A 33 -11.10 -3.04 -0.92
CA VAL A 33 -9.69 -2.65 -0.89
C VAL A 33 -8.79 -3.89 -0.96
N ARG A 34 -9.14 -4.95 -0.26
CA ARG A 34 -8.39 -6.22 -0.33
C ARG A 34 -8.43 -6.80 -1.75
N ASP A 35 -9.58 -6.75 -2.40
CA ASP A 35 -9.72 -7.25 -3.79
C ASP A 35 -8.90 -6.39 -4.76
N GLU A 36 -8.90 -5.08 -4.60
CA GLU A 36 -8.10 -4.18 -5.44
C GLU A 36 -6.61 -4.36 -5.21
N LEU A 37 -6.18 -4.62 -3.97
CA LEU A 37 -4.78 -4.95 -3.68
C LEU A 37 -4.37 -6.24 -4.41
N ARG A 38 -5.21 -7.27 -4.35
CA ARG A 38 -4.95 -8.52 -5.06
C ARG A 38 -4.81 -8.30 -6.57
N THR A 39 -5.68 -7.49 -7.14
CA THR A 39 -5.60 -7.10 -8.56
C THR A 39 -4.32 -6.34 -8.85
N LEU A 40 -3.96 -5.39 -8.00
CA LEU A 40 -2.74 -4.60 -8.14
C LEU A 40 -1.48 -5.49 -8.08
N PHE A 41 -1.47 -6.49 -7.19
CA PHE A 41 -0.38 -7.44 -7.09
C PHE A 41 -0.33 -8.43 -8.26
N GLY A 42 -1.42 -8.62 -8.97
CA GLY A 42 -1.52 -9.61 -10.04
C GLY A 42 -1.52 -11.05 -9.54
N THR A 43 -2.02 -11.28 -8.33
CA THR A 43 -2.00 -12.60 -7.68
C THR A 43 -3.40 -13.16 -7.55
N SER A 44 -3.51 -14.50 -7.51
CA SER A 44 -4.80 -15.19 -7.35
C SER A 44 -5.34 -15.11 -5.92
N THR A 45 -4.43 -14.93 -4.95
CA THR A 45 -4.76 -14.75 -3.54
C THR A 45 -4.18 -13.43 -3.05
N LEU A 46 -4.62 -12.96 -1.90
CA LEU A 46 -4.09 -11.72 -1.31
C LEU A 46 -2.72 -12.01 -0.67
N ASP A 47 -1.67 -11.74 -1.43
CA ASP A 47 -0.29 -12.08 -1.10
C ASP A 47 0.37 -11.00 -0.25
N ILE A 48 -0.08 -10.87 1.01
CA ILE A 48 0.45 -9.90 1.95
C ILE A 48 0.31 -10.42 3.38
N ALA A 49 1.42 -10.37 4.13
CA ALA A 49 1.44 -10.72 5.53
C ALA A 49 0.92 -9.58 6.41
N GLU A 50 0.48 -9.92 7.61
CA GLU A 50 0.09 -8.95 8.62
C GLU A 50 1.28 -8.14 9.14
N ILE A 51 1.00 -7.02 9.79
CA ILE A 51 2.02 -6.17 10.40
C ILE A 51 2.85 -7.02 11.38
N GLY A 52 4.17 -6.99 11.20
CA GLY A 52 5.08 -7.72 12.06
C GLY A 52 5.18 -9.21 11.80
N ALA A 53 4.39 -9.75 10.88
CA ALA A 53 4.43 -11.18 10.54
C ALA A 53 5.56 -11.50 9.55
N ASP A 54 5.92 -12.78 9.46
CA ASP A 54 6.96 -13.23 8.55
C ASP A 54 6.52 -13.15 7.10
N PHE A 55 7.45 -12.83 6.21
CA PHE A 55 7.25 -12.80 4.77
C PHE A 55 8.59 -13.06 4.06
N HIS A 56 8.56 -13.27 2.75
CA HIS A 56 9.77 -13.48 1.96
C HIS A 56 10.51 -12.15 1.75
N VAL A 57 11.54 -11.91 2.57
CA VAL A 57 12.33 -10.67 2.51
C VAL A 57 13.27 -10.67 1.31
N THR A 58 13.83 -11.84 0.96
CA THR A 58 14.82 -11.96 -0.11
C THR A 58 14.34 -12.97 -1.15
N ASN A 59 15.05 -12.99 -2.30
CA ASN A 59 14.79 -13.96 -3.37
C ASN A 59 15.55 -15.26 -3.18
N GLU A 60 15.99 -15.57 -1.98
CA GLU A 60 16.69 -16.80 -1.66
C GLU A 60 15.72 -17.97 -1.59
N ILE A 61 16.24 -19.19 -1.83
CA ILE A 61 15.48 -20.40 -1.60
C ILE A 61 15.24 -20.51 -0.10
N VAL A 62 13.97 -20.51 0.29
CA VAL A 62 13.56 -20.59 1.69
C VAL A 62 12.87 -21.91 1.96
N VAL A 63 13.00 -22.38 3.20
CA VAL A 63 12.40 -23.64 3.63
C VAL A 63 10.87 -23.53 3.61
N ASN A 64 10.32 -22.37 3.93
CA ASN A 64 8.87 -22.14 3.94
C ASN A 64 8.46 -21.32 2.71
N SER A 65 8.05 -22.01 1.64
CA SER A 65 7.61 -21.39 0.39
C SER A 65 6.21 -20.78 0.48
N ASP A 66 5.48 -21.01 1.58
CA ASP A 66 4.10 -20.53 1.74
C ASP A 66 4.01 -19.11 2.28
N LEU A 67 5.14 -18.53 2.67
CA LEU A 67 5.16 -17.15 3.15
C LEU A 67 4.78 -16.17 2.04
N PRO A 68 4.01 -15.13 2.36
CA PRO A 68 3.72 -14.08 1.39
C PRO A 68 4.99 -13.34 0.94
N ASN A 69 4.92 -12.70 -0.21
CA ASN A 69 6.02 -11.90 -0.75
C ASN A 69 5.96 -10.45 -0.27
N ARG A 70 4.91 -10.06 0.42
CA ARG A 70 4.67 -8.70 0.90
C ARG A 70 4.26 -8.72 2.37
N ARG A 71 4.41 -7.57 3.03
CA ARG A 71 3.98 -7.39 4.41
C ARG A 71 3.40 -5.99 4.60
N LEU A 72 2.22 -5.92 5.22
CA LEU A 72 1.60 -4.66 5.59
C LEU A 72 2.43 -3.96 6.67
N ASN A 73 2.71 -2.66 6.48
CA ASN A 73 3.44 -1.87 7.47
C ASN A 73 2.53 -0.87 8.17
N ALA A 74 1.64 -0.21 7.44
CA ALA A 74 0.69 0.73 8.01
C ALA A 74 -0.51 0.89 7.08
N ALA A 75 -1.68 1.10 7.65
CA ALA A 75 -2.88 1.41 6.88
C ALA A 75 -3.82 2.28 7.71
N ALA A 76 -4.61 3.08 7.02
CA ALA A 76 -5.65 3.88 7.64
C ALA A 76 -6.71 4.24 6.60
N CYS A 77 -7.93 4.40 7.06
CA CYS A 77 -9.06 4.70 6.17
C CYS A 77 -9.87 5.87 6.71
N THR A 78 -10.36 6.71 5.79
CA THR A 78 -11.47 7.61 6.03
C THR A 78 -12.77 6.90 5.67
N ILE A 79 -13.88 7.61 5.65
CA ILE A 79 -15.16 7.04 5.20
C ILE A 79 -15.09 6.54 3.76
N GLU A 80 -14.31 7.21 2.91
CA GLU A 80 -14.29 6.93 1.46
C GLU A 80 -12.91 6.59 0.90
N TYR A 81 -11.84 6.67 1.69
CA TYR A 81 -10.48 6.45 1.19
C TYR A 81 -9.69 5.58 2.14
N CYS A 82 -8.86 4.71 1.58
CA CYS A 82 -7.91 3.92 2.35
C CYS A 82 -6.50 4.15 1.80
N LEU A 83 -5.57 4.39 2.72
CA LEU A 83 -4.16 4.57 2.44
C LEU A 83 -3.41 3.36 3.01
N VAL A 84 -2.67 2.66 2.15
CA VAL A 84 -1.97 1.42 2.50
C VAL A 84 -0.49 1.58 2.21
N TYR A 85 0.35 1.25 3.19
CA TYR A 85 1.79 1.25 3.07
C TYR A 85 2.31 -0.14 3.39
N TYR A 86 3.04 -0.73 2.45
CA TYR A 86 3.52 -2.10 2.59
C TYR A 86 4.91 -2.26 1.97
N GLU A 87 5.57 -3.36 2.31
CA GLU A 87 6.87 -3.72 1.75
C GLU A 87 6.75 -4.99 0.92
N ARG A 88 7.60 -5.08 -0.07
CA ARG A 88 7.73 -6.24 -0.93
C ARG A 88 9.17 -6.73 -0.90
N GLY A 89 9.34 -8.03 -0.60
CA GLY A 89 10.63 -8.70 -0.68
C GLY A 89 10.93 -9.18 -2.09
N GLY A 90 12.02 -9.88 -2.26
CA GLY A 90 12.48 -10.43 -3.51
C GLY A 90 13.87 -9.94 -3.86
N ALA A 91 14.19 -9.87 -5.16
CA ALA A 91 15.51 -9.43 -5.63
C ALA A 91 15.83 -8.00 -5.20
N ALA A 92 14.82 -7.15 -5.09
CA ALA A 92 14.93 -5.80 -4.53
C ALA A 92 13.87 -5.66 -3.45
N HIS A 93 14.27 -5.21 -2.26
CA HIS A 93 13.35 -4.93 -1.16
C HIS A 93 12.80 -3.51 -1.37
N THR A 94 11.51 -3.40 -1.65
CA THR A 94 10.87 -2.13 -1.98
C THR A 94 9.68 -1.87 -1.08
N TRP A 95 9.29 -0.60 -0.97
CA TRP A 95 8.13 -0.15 -0.21
C TRP A 95 7.19 0.60 -1.15
N HIS A 96 5.89 0.48 -0.89
CA HIS A 96 4.86 1.01 -1.77
C HIS A 96 3.74 1.66 -0.97
N VAL A 97 3.15 2.69 -1.54
CA VAL A 97 1.94 3.32 -1.03
C VAL A 97 0.86 3.18 -2.08
N ALA A 98 -0.34 2.82 -1.66
CA ALA A 98 -1.51 2.76 -2.53
C ALA A 98 -2.68 3.49 -1.85
N LEU A 99 -3.35 4.34 -2.61
CA LEU A 99 -4.52 5.08 -2.17
C LEU A 99 -5.73 4.58 -2.95
N PHE A 100 -6.77 4.16 -2.24
CA PHE A 100 -7.99 3.63 -2.82
C PHE A 100 -9.18 4.52 -2.45
N HIS A 101 -10.08 4.71 -3.41
CA HIS A 101 -11.42 5.22 -3.13
C HIS A 101 -12.32 4.01 -2.87
N TRP A 102 -13.03 4.03 -1.76
CA TRP A 102 -13.85 2.91 -1.34
C TRP A 102 -15.25 3.35 -0.98
N THR A 103 -16.23 2.64 -1.51
CA THR A 103 -17.63 2.68 -1.10
C THR A 103 -18.13 1.26 -0.96
N PRO A 104 -19.29 1.01 -0.29
CA PRO A 104 -19.84 -0.35 -0.22
C PRO A 104 -20.10 -0.99 -1.59
N GLU A 105 -20.34 -0.19 -2.62
CA GLU A 105 -20.68 -0.67 -3.97
C GLU A 105 -19.48 -0.84 -4.87
N ALA A 106 -18.40 -0.08 -4.65
CA ALA A 106 -17.26 -0.09 -5.56
C ALA A 106 -15.99 0.39 -4.87
N THR A 107 -14.88 -0.17 -5.30
CA THR A 107 -13.54 0.28 -4.88
C THR A 107 -12.67 0.45 -6.11
N ARG A 108 -11.85 1.48 -6.14
CA ARG A 108 -10.89 1.69 -7.21
C ARG A 108 -9.56 2.20 -6.68
N PHE A 109 -8.49 1.78 -7.35
CA PHE A 109 -7.16 2.34 -7.12
C PHE A 109 -7.13 3.77 -7.67
N GLU A 110 -6.75 4.72 -6.85
CA GLU A 110 -6.69 6.14 -7.24
C GLU A 110 -5.28 6.59 -7.56
N TRP A 111 -4.32 6.22 -6.73
CA TRP A 111 -2.96 6.70 -6.89
C TRP A 111 -2.02 5.90 -5.98
N GLY A 112 -0.76 5.82 -6.38
CA GLY A 112 0.26 5.23 -5.55
C GLY A 112 1.58 5.12 -6.26
N GLY A 113 2.55 4.55 -5.58
CA GLY A 113 3.88 4.40 -6.14
C GLY A 113 4.86 3.79 -5.17
N THR A 114 6.14 3.87 -5.55
CA THR A 114 7.26 3.43 -4.72
C THR A 114 7.58 4.48 -3.68
N ALA A 115 7.76 4.04 -2.45
CA ALA A 115 7.96 4.90 -1.28
C ALA A 115 9.30 4.62 -0.61
N PRO A 116 9.78 5.55 0.25
CA PRO A 116 10.90 5.26 1.14
C PRO A 116 10.56 4.15 2.12
N GLY A 117 11.53 3.33 2.49
CA GLY A 117 11.39 2.38 3.59
C GLY A 117 11.48 3.07 4.94
N GLY A 118 11.05 2.35 5.99
CA GLY A 118 11.24 2.80 7.36
C GLY A 118 10.27 3.85 7.86
N LEU A 119 9.19 4.12 7.14
CA LEU A 119 8.12 4.98 7.66
C LEU A 119 7.38 4.21 8.75
N LYS A 120 7.32 4.79 9.95
CA LYS A 120 6.86 4.06 11.15
C LYS A 120 5.38 4.23 11.43
N THR A 121 4.80 5.34 11.01
CA THR A 121 3.40 5.67 11.32
C THR A 121 2.66 6.08 10.06
N ILE A 122 1.34 6.03 10.11
CA ILE A 122 0.53 6.53 8.99
C ILE A 122 0.75 8.03 8.77
N GLU A 123 1.06 8.78 9.81
CA GLU A 123 1.38 10.20 9.68
C GLU A 123 2.67 10.41 8.88
N ASP A 124 3.68 9.56 9.10
CA ASP A 124 4.90 9.57 8.31
C ASP A 124 4.62 9.26 6.84
N VAL A 125 3.72 8.30 6.59
CA VAL A 125 3.29 7.96 5.23
C VAL A 125 2.60 9.14 4.55
N ARG A 126 1.69 9.81 5.25
CA ARG A 126 0.99 10.99 4.74
C ARG A 126 1.97 12.11 4.40
N LYS A 127 2.92 12.37 5.28
CA LYS A 127 3.98 13.37 5.05
C LYS A 127 4.82 13.03 3.82
N ALA A 128 5.19 11.76 3.67
CA ALA A 128 5.96 11.30 2.50
C ALA A 128 5.19 11.51 1.20
N VAL A 129 3.90 11.20 1.20
CA VAL A 129 3.02 11.42 0.05
C VAL A 129 2.97 12.92 -0.30
N LEU A 130 2.74 13.77 0.70
CA LEU A 130 2.58 15.22 0.49
C LEU A 130 3.88 15.90 0.08
N SER A 131 5.04 15.38 0.50
CA SER A 131 6.34 15.95 0.16
C SER A 131 6.94 15.42 -1.13
N GLY A 132 6.22 14.57 -1.87
CA GLY A 132 6.67 14.05 -3.16
C GLY A 132 7.68 12.92 -3.07
N LEU A 133 7.79 12.27 -1.92
CA LEU A 133 8.71 11.14 -1.73
C LEU A 133 8.16 9.82 -2.26
N VAL A 134 6.86 9.76 -2.52
CA VAL A 134 6.22 8.60 -3.16
C VAL A 134 6.12 8.86 -4.64
N ARG A 135 6.72 7.99 -5.44
CA ARG A 135 6.82 8.15 -6.89
C ARG A 135 6.02 7.08 -7.59
N GLY A 136 4.96 7.49 -8.27
CA GLY A 136 4.12 6.60 -9.03
C GLY A 136 4.25 6.79 -10.53
N PRO A 137 3.76 5.82 -11.30
CA PRO A 137 3.32 4.53 -10.82
C PRO A 137 4.49 3.60 -10.49
N ALA A 138 4.27 2.64 -9.60
CA ALA A 138 5.25 1.60 -9.34
C ALA A 138 5.27 0.61 -10.50
N THR A 139 6.44 0.00 -10.76
CA THR A 139 6.59 -1.02 -11.78
C THR A 139 6.48 -2.43 -11.23
N GLY A 140 6.51 -2.59 -9.92
CA GLY A 140 6.37 -3.87 -9.25
C GLY A 140 5.71 -3.65 -7.90
N TRP A 141 4.42 -3.80 -7.88
CA TRP A 141 3.61 -3.65 -6.67
C TRP A 141 3.81 -4.78 -5.66
#